data_23c074df583dbf3c261b657b438abf4a
#
_entry.id   23c074df583dbf3c261b657b438abf4a
#
_cell.length_a   1.000
_cell.length_b   1.000
_cell.length_c   1.000
_cell.angle_alpha   90.00
_cell.angle_beta   90.00
_cell.angle_gamma   90.00
#
_symmetry.space_group_name_H-M   'P 1'
#
loop_
_entity.id
_entity.type
_entity.pdbx_description
1 polymer ?
#
loop_
_entity_poly.entity_id
_entity_poly.type
_entity_poly.pdbx_seq_one_letter_code
_entity_poly.pdbx_strand_id
1 'polypeptide(L)'
;MVKAEGVHKSFGRLEVLKGVSLEVQAGEVVCMIGASGSGKSTFLRCINHLERIDSGRLWVDGRLVGYRQSGDKIYELRDAEVCRERSEIGMVFQRFNLFGHMTALENVIEAPIRVRKMAKRDAVAQGRSLLEQVGLADKIDNYPAQLSGGQQQRVAIARALAMKPKLMLFDEPTSALDPELVGEVLDVMKGLAHDFQTTMVVVTHEMGFAREAADRVLMMDDGRIIEEGTPEHFFTAPREERTKQFLAAIL
;
A
#
# COMPACT_ATOMS: atom_id res chain seq x y z
N MET A 1 6.34 12.68 2.33
CA MET A 1 5.14 12.14 1.67
C MET A 1 4.06 11.75 2.67
N VAL A 2 4.34 10.86 3.61
CA VAL A 2 3.44 10.53 4.74
C VAL A 2 4.02 11.07 6.03
N LYS A 3 3.20 11.66 6.92
CA LYS A 3 3.61 12.05 8.27
C LYS A 3 2.50 11.66 9.24
N ALA A 4 2.82 10.86 10.23
CA ALA A 4 1.95 10.45 11.31
C ALA A 4 2.53 10.90 12.65
N GLU A 5 1.70 11.50 13.50
CA GLU A 5 2.08 11.97 14.84
C GLU A 5 1.09 11.43 15.86
N GLY A 6 1.56 10.49 16.69
CA GLY A 6 0.81 9.92 17.78
C GLY A 6 -0.55 9.36 17.36
N VAL A 7 -0.61 8.58 16.28
CA VAL A 7 -1.86 8.05 15.74
C VAL A 7 -2.40 6.93 16.62
N HIS A 8 -3.63 7.09 17.09
CA HIS A 8 -4.39 6.08 17.86
C HIS A 8 -5.61 5.61 17.07
N LYS A 9 -5.93 4.32 17.19
CA LYS A 9 -7.13 3.71 16.63
C LYS A 9 -7.61 2.57 17.50
N SER A 10 -8.92 2.60 17.79
CA SER A 10 -9.61 1.53 18.53
C SER A 10 -10.79 0.98 17.74
N PHE A 11 -11.09 -0.28 17.96
CA PHE A 11 -12.34 -0.94 17.52
C PHE A 11 -13.09 -1.41 18.76
N GLY A 12 -14.11 -0.68 19.13
CA GLY A 12 -14.81 -0.87 20.40
C GLY A 12 -13.87 -0.65 21.60
N ARG A 13 -13.58 -1.71 22.36
CA ARG A 13 -12.68 -1.64 23.52
C ARG A 13 -11.22 -2.00 23.21
N LEU A 14 -10.95 -2.49 22.00
CA LEU A 14 -9.61 -2.91 21.59
C LEU A 14 -8.87 -1.74 20.94
N GLU A 15 -7.86 -1.22 21.61
CA GLU A 15 -6.95 -0.24 21.02
C GLU A 15 -5.90 -0.97 20.15
N VAL A 16 -5.94 -0.71 18.84
CA VAL A 16 -5.10 -1.37 17.82
C VAL A 16 -3.89 -0.54 17.46
N LEU A 17 -4.01 0.78 17.39
CA LEU A 17 -2.88 1.69 17.21
C LEU A 17 -2.71 2.51 18.48
N LYS A 18 -1.50 2.51 19.03
CA LYS A 18 -1.18 3.04 20.35
C LYS A 18 -0.13 4.15 20.26
N GLY A 19 -0.42 5.21 19.50
CA GLY A 19 0.46 6.36 19.36
C GLY A 19 1.54 6.17 18.27
N VAL A 20 1.13 5.64 17.11
CA VAL A 20 2.04 5.43 15.98
C VAL A 20 2.51 6.76 15.40
N SER A 21 3.84 6.95 15.34
CA SER A 21 4.48 8.08 14.69
C SER A 21 5.44 7.58 13.61
N LEU A 22 5.34 8.17 12.41
CA LEU A 22 6.12 7.78 11.24
C LEU A 22 6.24 8.95 10.28
N GLU A 23 7.38 9.10 9.65
CA GLU A 23 7.58 9.99 8.51
C GLU A 23 8.12 9.19 7.33
N VAL A 24 7.51 9.33 6.14
CA VAL A 24 7.94 8.71 4.88
C VAL A 24 8.22 9.83 3.88
N GLN A 25 9.41 9.82 3.31
CA GLN A 25 9.83 10.80 2.31
C GLN A 25 9.25 10.48 0.93
N ALA A 26 9.24 11.48 0.02
CA ALA A 26 8.87 11.21 -1.37
C ALA A 26 9.93 10.32 -2.05
N GLY A 27 9.48 9.31 -2.78
CA GLY A 27 10.36 8.33 -3.43
C GLY A 27 10.89 7.24 -2.49
N GLU A 28 10.58 7.28 -1.19
CA GLU A 28 11.04 6.29 -0.22
C GLU A 28 10.17 5.02 -0.26
N VAL A 29 10.81 3.87 -0.17
CA VAL A 29 10.17 2.55 0.00
C VAL A 29 10.32 2.10 1.44
N VAL A 30 9.22 2.07 2.17
CA VAL A 30 9.17 1.66 3.58
C VAL A 30 8.44 0.33 3.71
N CYS A 31 9.12 -0.69 4.25
CA CYS A 31 8.51 -1.97 4.57
C CYS A 31 8.12 -2.04 6.05
N MET A 32 6.88 -2.40 6.33
CA MET A 32 6.36 -2.64 7.68
C MET A 32 6.21 -4.14 7.91
N ILE A 33 6.92 -4.66 8.88
CA ILE A 33 6.85 -6.06 9.29
C ILE A 33 6.38 -6.18 10.74
N GLY A 34 6.03 -7.39 11.17
CA GLY A 34 5.58 -7.68 12.53
C GLY A 34 4.52 -8.77 12.59
N ALA A 35 4.22 -9.21 13.80
CA ALA A 35 3.26 -10.29 14.03
C ALA A 35 1.86 -9.95 13.50
N SER A 36 1.07 -10.98 13.21
CA SER A 36 -0.35 -10.81 12.87
C SER A 36 -1.08 -10.11 14.03
N GLY A 37 -1.96 -9.17 13.70
CA GLY A 37 -2.67 -8.38 14.71
C GLY A 37 -1.88 -7.21 15.32
N SER A 38 -0.62 -6.95 14.92
CA SER A 38 0.16 -5.83 15.44
C SER A 38 -0.32 -4.43 14.99
N GLY A 39 -1.30 -4.34 14.07
CA GLY A 39 -1.90 -3.08 13.63
C GLY A 39 -1.44 -2.57 12.26
N LYS A 40 -0.54 -3.26 11.55
CA LYS A 40 0.03 -2.85 10.26
C LYS A 40 -1.02 -2.47 9.21
N SER A 41 -1.93 -3.40 8.90
CA SER A 41 -3.01 -3.16 7.93
C SER A 41 -3.96 -2.06 8.37
N THR A 42 -4.22 -1.94 9.69
CA THR A 42 -5.02 -0.85 10.24
C THR A 42 -4.36 0.49 10.00
N PHE A 43 -3.06 0.61 10.25
CA PHE A 43 -2.31 1.84 10.01
C PHE A 43 -2.29 2.20 8.52
N LEU A 44 -2.06 1.22 7.64
CA LEU A 44 -2.12 1.41 6.19
C LEU A 44 -3.49 1.96 5.75
N ARG A 45 -4.58 1.41 6.30
CA ARG A 45 -5.95 1.85 6.01
C ARG A 45 -6.25 3.24 6.58
N CYS A 46 -5.59 3.65 7.65
CA CYS A 46 -5.67 5.03 8.14
C CYS A 46 -5.01 6.00 7.15
N ILE A 47 -3.86 5.65 6.55
CA ILE A 47 -3.18 6.49 5.54
C ILE A 47 -4.10 6.78 4.35
N ASN A 48 -4.87 5.79 3.90
CA ASN A 48 -5.83 5.94 2.80
C ASN A 48 -7.24 6.38 3.27
N HIS A 49 -7.39 6.77 4.54
CA HIS A 49 -8.68 7.14 5.14
C HIS A 49 -9.81 6.10 4.92
N LEU A 50 -9.45 4.82 4.77
CA LEU A 50 -10.41 3.72 4.83
C LEU A 50 -10.83 3.45 6.28
N GLU A 51 -9.91 3.72 7.23
CA GLU A 51 -10.16 3.76 8.66
C GLU A 51 -9.88 5.18 9.18
N ARG A 52 -10.76 5.70 10.02
CA ARG A 52 -10.57 6.99 10.67
C ARG A 52 -9.73 6.80 11.92
N ILE A 53 -8.75 7.67 12.14
CA ILE A 53 -7.99 7.72 13.39
C ILE A 53 -8.88 8.28 14.52
N ASP A 54 -8.64 7.85 15.76
CA ASP A 54 -9.38 8.34 16.92
C ASP A 54 -8.68 9.58 17.55
N SER A 55 -7.35 9.61 17.50
CA SER A 55 -6.55 10.76 17.93
C SER A 55 -5.18 10.76 17.24
N GLY A 56 -4.42 11.84 17.45
CA GLY A 56 -3.19 12.09 16.71
C GLY A 56 -3.44 12.88 15.43
N ARG A 57 -2.45 12.87 14.53
CA ARG A 57 -2.53 13.56 13.24
C ARG A 57 -1.87 12.73 12.15
N LEU A 58 -2.44 12.75 10.95
CA LEU A 58 -1.93 12.02 9.80
C LEU A 58 -2.02 12.89 8.54
N TRP A 59 -0.89 13.07 7.85
CA TRP A 59 -0.82 13.83 6.60
C TRP A 59 -0.32 12.94 5.47
N VAL A 60 -0.87 13.18 4.28
CA VAL A 60 -0.37 12.64 3.02
C VAL A 60 -0.18 13.80 2.04
N ASP A 61 1.00 13.89 1.45
CA ASP A 61 1.37 14.97 0.53
C ASP A 61 1.07 16.38 1.11
N GLY A 62 1.37 16.56 2.42
CA GLY A 62 1.16 17.80 3.16
C GLY A 62 -0.30 18.13 3.51
N ARG A 63 -1.24 17.24 3.17
CA ARG A 63 -2.68 17.41 3.49
C ARG A 63 -3.07 16.54 4.66
N LEU A 64 -3.84 17.10 5.60
CA LEU A 64 -4.36 16.37 6.75
C LEU A 64 -5.42 15.36 6.28
N VAL A 65 -5.20 14.10 6.51
CA VAL A 65 -6.07 13.01 6.01
C VAL A 65 -7.47 13.11 6.63
N GLY A 66 -8.48 13.24 5.76
CA GLY A 66 -9.89 13.32 6.17
C GLY A 66 -10.32 14.66 6.78
N TYR A 67 -9.41 15.60 6.91
CA TYR A 67 -9.68 16.90 7.54
C TYR A 67 -9.02 18.05 6.77
N ARG A 68 -9.57 19.25 6.94
CA ARG A 68 -8.93 20.50 6.53
C ARG A 68 -8.77 21.42 7.72
N GLN A 69 -7.65 22.10 7.78
CA GLN A 69 -7.40 23.14 8.78
C GLN A 69 -7.71 24.53 8.18
N SER A 70 -8.39 25.36 8.97
CA SER A 70 -8.63 26.76 8.63
C SER A 70 -8.40 27.62 9.87
N GLY A 71 -7.24 28.29 9.94
CA GLY A 71 -6.75 28.92 11.18
C GLY A 71 -6.55 27.87 12.26
N ASP A 72 -7.14 28.11 13.44
CA ASP A 72 -7.07 27.18 14.60
C ASP A 72 -8.15 26.09 14.59
N LYS A 73 -9.01 26.08 13.57
CA LYS A 73 -10.12 25.11 13.49
C LYS A 73 -9.83 24.00 12.50
N ILE A 74 -10.24 22.79 12.87
CA ILE A 74 -10.18 21.59 12.03
C ILE A 74 -11.62 21.21 11.66
N TYR A 75 -11.85 20.97 10.37
CA TYR A 75 -13.13 20.58 9.82
C TYR A 75 -12.99 19.23 9.12
N GLU A 76 -13.95 18.33 9.35
CA GLU A 76 -14.01 17.05 8.61
C GLU A 76 -14.32 17.33 7.12
N LEU A 77 -13.64 16.60 6.23
CA LEU A 77 -13.89 16.67 4.80
C LEU A 77 -15.21 15.96 4.45
N ARG A 78 -15.90 16.47 3.43
CA ARG A 78 -17.06 15.76 2.86
C ARG A 78 -16.58 14.58 2.04
N ASP A 79 -17.42 13.55 1.88
CA ASP A 79 -17.10 12.32 1.16
C ASP A 79 -16.51 12.56 -0.25
N ALA A 80 -17.03 13.55 -0.98
CA ALA A 80 -16.51 13.88 -2.31
C ALA A 80 -15.07 14.46 -2.26
N GLU A 81 -14.69 15.15 -1.18
CA GLU A 81 -13.35 15.69 -0.96
C GLU A 81 -12.41 14.52 -0.56
N VAL A 82 -12.86 13.63 0.32
CA VAL A 82 -12.14 12.40 0.70
C VAL A 82 -11.89 11.51 -0.52
N CYS A 83 -12.90 11.29 -1.36
CA CYS A 83 -12.74 10.50 -2.59
C CYS A 83 -11.69 11.11 -3.54
N ARG A 84 -11.61 12.43 -3.61
CA ARG A 84 -10.59 13.13 -4.41
C ARG A 84 -9.20 12.91 -3.84
N GLU A 85 -9.02 13.01 -2.53
CA GLU A 85 -7.73 12.74 -1.88
C GLU A 85 -7.30 11.29 -2.07
N ARG A 86 -8.22 10.32 -1.88
CA ARG A 86 -7.96 8.90 -2.14
C ARG A 86 -7.51 8.63 -3.57
N SER A 87 -7.95 9.40 -4.55
CA SER A 87 -7.54 9.20 -5.94
C SER A 87 -6.05 9.46 -6.20
N GLU A 88 -5.35 10.11 -5.25
CA GLU A 88 -3.90 10.35 -5.28
C GLU A 88 -3.11 9.23 -4.58
N ILE A 89 -3.79 8.25 -3.97
CA ILE A 89 -3.20 7.15 -3.21
C ILE A 89 -3.63 5.83 -3.86
N GLY A 90 -2.68 5.07 -4.40
CA GLY A 90 -2.93 3.71 -4.87
C GLY A 90 -2.93 2.74 -3.68
N MET A 91 -3.82 1.77 -3.69
CA MET A 91 -3.82 0.71 -2.68
C MET A 91 -4.03 -0.65 -3.32
N VAL A 92 -3.14 -1.58 -2.98
CA VAL A 92 -3.18 -2.98 -3.36
C VAL A 92 -3.45 -3.81 -2.11
N PHE A 93 -4.51 -4.59 -2.14
CA PHE A 93 -4.99 -5.35 -0.99
C PHE A 93 -4.48 -6.80 -1.05
N GLN A 94 -4.51 -7.48 0.09
CA GLN A 94 -4.25 -8.90 0.24
C GLN A 94 -5.15 -9.75 -0.67
N ARG A 95 -6.44 -9.43 -0.73
CA ARG A 95 -7.37 -9.96 -1.73
C ARG A 95 -7.38 -9.02 -2.92
N PHE A 96 -7.34 -9.56 -4.11
CA PHE A 96 -7.17 -8.80 -5.37
C PHE A 96 -8.26 -7.75 -5.61
N ASN A 97 -9.48 -7.99 -5.10
CA ASN A 97 -10.63 -7.09 -5.17
C ASN A 97 -10.94 -6.59 -6.60
N LEU A 98 -10.74 -7.46 -7.60
CA LEU A 98 -11.09 -7.15 -8.98
C LEU A 98 -12.62 -7.23 -9.18
N PHE A 99 -13.11 -6.42 -10.10
CA PHE A 99 -14.49 -6.48 -10.55
C PHE A 99 -14.66 -7.73 -11.42
N GLY A 100 -15.32 -8.77 -10.89
CA GLY A 100 -15.42 -10.07 -11.56
C GLY A 100 -16.18 -10.06 -12.90
N HIS A 101 -17.01 -9.05 -13.13
CA HIS A 101 -17.77 -8.84 -14.36
C HIS A 101 -17.05 -7.98 -15.42
N MET A 102 -15.82 -7.57 -15.14
CA MET A 102 -14.96 -6.77 -16.01
C MET A 102 -13.72 -7.56 -16.39
N THR A 103 -13.22 -7.37 -17.61
CA THR A 103 -11.93 -7.91 -18.06
C THR A 103 -10.76 -7.28 -17.30
N ALA A 104 -9.54 -7.79 -17.50
CA ALA A 104 -8.33 -7.19 -16.93
C ALA A 104 -8.17 -5.73 -17.38
N LEU A 105 -8.34 -5.45 -18.67
CA LEU A 105 -8.26 -4.09 -19.19
C LEU A 105 -9.35 -3.18 -18.60
N GLU A 106 -10.60 -3.64 -18.55
CA GLU A 106 -11.71 -2.87 -18.00
C GLU A 106 -11.50 -2.54 -16.53
N ASN A 107 -10.98 -3.48 -15.72
CA ASN A 107 -10.59 -3.23 -14.34
C ASN A 107 -9.56 -2.09 -14.21
N VAL A 108 -8.59 -2.03 -15.11
CA VAL A 108 -7.52 -1.02 -15.08
C VAL A 108 -8.02 0.36 -15.49
N ILE A 109 -8.89 0.44 -16.51
CA ILE A 109 -9.28 1.72 -17.11
C ILE A 109 -10.52 2.36 -16.48
N GLU A 110 -11.29 1.65 -15.67
CA GLU A 110 -12.56 2.14 -15.10
C GLU A 110 -12.36 3.42 -14.27
N ALA A 111 -11.41 3.41 -13.34
CA ALA A 111 -11.15 4.57 -12.48
C ALA A 111 -10.58 5.77 -13.24
N PRO A 112 -9.60 5.65 -14.14
CA PRO A 112 -9.18 6.74 -15.04
C PRO A 112 -10.34 7.41 -15.77
N ILE A 113 -11.25 6.61 -16.33
CA ILE A 113 -12.42 7.15 -17.07
C ILE A 113 -13.42 7.81 -16.11
N ARG A 114 -13.83 7.11 -15.05
CA ARG A 114 -14.90 7.59 -14.16
C ARG A 114 -14.47 8.70 -13.22
N VAL A 115 -13.27 8.60 -12.66
CA VAL A 115 -12.78 9.52 -11.63
C VAL A 115 -11.96 10.65 -12.23
N ARG A 116 -10.96 10.32 -13.08
CA ARG A 116 -10.06 11.31 -13.71
C ARG A 116 -10.67 11.94 -14.96
N LYS A 117 -11.85 11.45 -15.45
CA LYS A 117 -12.51 11.91 -16.67
C LYS A 117 -11.63 11.80 -17.91
N MET A 118 -10.72 10.83 -17.90
CA MET A 118 -9.84 10.54 -19.05
C MET A 118 -10.67 10.07 -20.25
N ALA A 119 -10.29 10.50 -21.46
CA ALA A 119 -10.92 10.00 -22.67
C ALA A 119 -10.70 8.48 -22.80
N LYS A 120 -11.74 7.74 -23.20
CA LYS A 120 -11.69 6.27 -23.28
C LYS A 120 -10.50 5.76 -24.12
N ARG A 121 -10.21 6.42 -25.24
CA ARG A 121 -9.08 6.09 -26.11
C ARG A 121 -7.76 6.13 -25.35
N ASP A 122 -7.52 7.20 -24.58
CA ASP A 122 -6.27 7.40 -23.85
C ASP A 122 -6.18 6.46 -22.65
N ALA A 123 -7.29 6.20 -21.95
CA ALA A 123 -7.37 5.23 -20.88
C ALA A 123 -7.05 3.81 -21.37
N VAL A 124 -7.58 3.41 -22.54
CA VAL A 124 -7.28 2.10 -23.16
C VAL A 124 -5.79 2.00 -23.52
N ALA A 125 -5.21 3.04 -24.13
CA ALA A 125 -3.78 3.04 -24.45
C ALA A 125 -2.91 2.91 -23.18
N GLN A 126 -3.22 3.69 -22.15
CA GLN A 126 -2.54 3.61 -20.86
C GLN A 126 -2.73 2.24 -20.18
N GLY A 127 -3.96 1.71 -20.18
CA GLY A 127 -4.28 0.43 -19.56
C GLY A 127 -3.53 -0.74 -20.22
N ARG A 128 -3.43 -0.74 -21.56
CA ARG A 128 -2.64 -1.74 -22.29
C ARG A 128 -1.15 -1.67 -21.94
N SER A 129 -0.57 -0.47 -21.90
CA SER A 129 0.82 -0.27 -21.51
C SER A 129 1.09 -0.74 -20.08
N LEU A 130 0.19 -0.46 -19.12
CA LEU A 130 0.32 -0.92 -17.75
C LEU A 130 0.20 -2.45 -17.62
N LEU A 131 -0.72 -3.07 -18.36
CA LEU A 131 -0.83 -4.54 -18.38
C LEU A 131 0.40 -5.19 -19.01
N GLU A 132 0.99 -4.59 -20.02
CA GLU A 132 2.27 -5.03 -20.58
C GLU A 132 3.41 -4.93 -19.57
N GLN A 133 3.52 -3.81 -18.84
CA GLN A 133 4.52 -3.61 -17.79
C GLN A 133 4.44 -4.67 -16.67
N VAL A 134 3.25 -5.14 -16.35
CA VAL A 134 3.08 -6.21 -15.35
C VAL A 134 3.07 -7.62 -15.98
N GLY A 135 3.49 -7.76 -17.27
CA GLY A 135 3.63 -9.03 -17.96
C GLY A 135 2.29 -9.72 -18.29
N LEU A 136 1.25 -8.93 -18.60
CA LEU A 136 -0.11 -9.43 -18.89
C LEU A 136 -0.64 -8.92 -20.23
N ALA A 137 0.21 -8.66 -21.22
CA ALA A 137 -0.18 -8.17 -22.53
C ALA A 137 -1.12 -9.14 -23.28
N ASP A 138 -0.99 -10.45 -23.05
CA ASP A 138 -1.80 -11.52 -23.63
C ASP A 138 -3.09 -11.82 -22.86
N LYS A 139 -3.31 -11.16 -21.70
CA LYS A 139 -4.45 -11.41 -20.78
C LYS A 139 -5.43 -10.25 -20.69
N ILE A 140 -5.31 -9.24 -21.54
CA ILE A 140 -6.09 -7.99 -21.46
C ILE A 140 -7.60 -8.21 -21.49
N ASP A 141 -8.06 -9.20 -22.24
CA ASP A 141 -9.47 -9.54 -22.44
C ASP A 141 -9.97 -10.66 -21.50
N ASN A 142 -9.11 -11.20 -20.62
CA ASN A 142 -9.47 -12.22 -19.66
C ASN A 142 -10.25 -11.62 -18.47
N TYR A 143 -11.24 -12.35 -18.00
CA TYR A 143 -11.96 -12.05 -16.76
C TYR A 143 -11.17 -12.59 -15.54
N PRO A 144 -11.37 -12.02 -14.32
CA PRO A 144 -10.66 -12.47 -13.12
C PRO A 144 -10.72 -13.99 -12.89
N ALA A 145 -11.85 -14.63 -13.14
CA ALA A 145 -12.00 -16.07 -12.99
C ALA A 145 -11.12 -16.92 -13.95
N GLN A 146 -10.55 -16.30 -14.97
CA GLN A 146 -9.68 -16.92 -15.98
C GLN A 146 -8.18 -16.66 -15.69
N LEU A 147 -7.88 -15.93 -14.62
CA LEU A 147 -6.53 -15.51 -14.22
C LEU A 147 -6.08 -16.27 -12.98
N SER A 148 -4.80 -16.62 -12.91
CA SER A 148 -4.19 -17.14 -11.68
C SER A 148 -4.19 -16.05 -10.59
N GLY A 149 -3.98 -16.43 -9.32
CA GLY A 149 -3.88 -15.47 -8.22
C GLY A 149 -2.81 -14.40 -8.46
N GLY A 150 -1.60 -14.79 -8.90
CA GLY A 150 -0.53 -13.86 -9.23
C GLY A 150 -0.89 -12.94 -10.39
N GLN A 151 -1.59 -13.44 -11.42
CA GLN A 151 -2.09 -12.60 -12.52
C GLN A 151 -3.14 -11.60 -12.03
N GLN A 152 -4.09 -12.03 -11.18
CA GLN A 152 -5.08 -11.13 -10.59
C GLN A 152 -4.43 -10.02 -9.76
N GLN A 153 -3.40 -10.36 -8.98
CA GLN A 153 -2.66 -9.38 -8.18
C GLN A 153 -1.92 -8.37 -9.07
N ARG A 154 -1.30 -8.84 -10.16
CA ARG A 154 -0.66 -7.94 -11.12
C ARG A 154 -1.65 -7.02 -11.84
N VAL A 155 -2.87 -7.48 -12.14
CA VAL A 155 -3.96 -6.61 -12.61
C VAL A 155 -4.35 -5.58 -11.53
N ALA A 156 -4.42 -5.97 -10.26
CA ALA A 156 -4.73 -5.04 -9.16
C ALA A 156 -3.65 -3.96 -9.01
N ILE A 157 -2.37 -4.32 -9.18
CA ILE A 157 -1.25 -3.36 -9.21
C ILE A 157 -1.41 -2.40 -10.41
N ALA A 158 -1.62 -2.91 -11.62
CA ALA A 158 -1.83 -2.10 -12.82
C ALA A 158 -3.03 -1.15 -12.66
N ARG A 159 -4.13 -1.60 -12.06
CA ARG A 159 -5.30 -0.79 -11.74
C ARG A 159 -4.97 0.37 -10.80
N ALA A 160 -4.18 0.13 -9.75
CA ALA A 160 -3.75 1.18 -8.84
C ALA A 160 -2.86 2.20 -9.54
N LEU A 161 -1.89 1.74 -10.34
CA LEU A 161 -0.98 2.59 -11.12
C LEU A 161 -1.68 3.44 -12.18
N ALA A 162 -2.81 2.96 -12.72
CA ALA A 162 -3.57 3.68 -13.75
C ALA A 162 -4.09 5.04 -13.27
N MET A 163 -4.23 5.21 -11.96
CA MET A 163 -4.58 6.50 -11.34
C MET A 163 -3.39 7.44 -11.20
N LYS A 164 -2.16 7.04 -11.57
CA LYS A 164 -0.92 7.81 -11.39
C LYS A 164 -0.80 8.35 -9.97
N PRO A 165 -0.85 7.48 -8.96
CA PRO A 165 -0.85 7.90 -7.56
C PRO A 165 0.52 8.47 -7.16
N LYS A 166 0.54 9.33 -6.14
CA LYS A 166 1.76 9.85 -5.52
C LYS A 166 2.33 8.90 -4.46
N LEU A 167 1.49 8.02 -3.92
CA LEU A 167 1.81 7.06 -2.89
C LEU A 167 1.14 5.73 -3.22
N MET A 168 1.90 4.64 -3.14
CA MET A 168 1.39 3.28 -3.26
C MET A 168 1.41 2.59 -1.90
N LEU A 169 0.29 2.02 -1.51
CA LEU A 169 0.12 1.24 -0.30
C LEU A 169 -0.10 -0.22 -0.67
N PHE A 170 0.66 -1.13 -0.06
CA PHE A 170 0.53 -2.58 -0.27
C PHE A 170 0.22 -3.28 1.06
N ASP A 171 -0.96 -3.89 1.15
CA ASP A 171 -1.43 -4.61 2.34
C ASP A 171 -1.28 -6.12 2.10
N GLU A 172 -0.13 -6.69 2.46
CA GLU A 172 0.21 -8.12 2.32
C GLU A 172 -0.08 -8.66 0.90
N PRO A 173 0.51 -8.09 -0.16
CA PRO A 173 0.11 -8.34 -1.54
C PRO A 173 0.34 -9.77 -2.04
N THR A 174 1.12 -10.58 -1.32
CA THR A 174 1.48 -11.95 -1.70
C THR A 174 0.84 -13.03 -0.83
N SER A 175 0.24 -12.66 0.31
CA SER A 175 -0.21 -13.63 1.33
C SER A 175 -1.39 -14.53 0.90
N ALA A 176 -2.11 -14.16 -0.18
CA ALA A 176 -3.18 -14.95 -0.76
C ALA A 176 -2.74 -15.76 -2.00
N LEU A 177 -1.43 -15.84 -2.26
CA LEU A 177 -0.86 -16.50 -3.43
C LEU A 177 -0.20 -17.84 -3.06
N ASP A 178 -0.19 -18.76 -4.02
CA ASP A 178 0.66 -19.92 -3.97
C ASP A 178 2.15 -19.52 -4.01
N PRO A 179 3.05 -20.17 -3.28
CA PRO A 179 4.46 -19.79 -3.18
C PRO A 179 5.17 -19.63 -4.54
N GLU A 180 4.80 -20.43 -5.53
CA GLU A 180 5.37 -20.38 -6.88
C GLU A 180 4.99 -19.11 -7.67
N LEU A 181 3.91 -18.41 -7.27
CA LEU A 181 3.41 -17.22 -7.93
C LEU A 181 3.88 -15.90 -7.24
N VAL A 182 4.48 -16.01 -6.06
CA VAL A 182 4.93 -14.87 -5.26
C VAL A 182 6.01 -14.07 -5.99
N GLY A 183 6.99 -14.78 -6.60
CA GLY A 183 8.13 -14.15 -7.28
C GLY A 183 7.71 -13.15 -8.35
N GLU A 184 6.75 -13.52 -9.22
CA GLU A 184 6.26 -12.65 -10.30
C GLU A 184 5.67 -11.32 -9.79
N VAL A 185 4.98 -11.35 -8.65
CA VAL A 185 4.40 -10.14 -8.04
C VAL A 185 5.48 -9.28 -7.40
N LEU A 186 6.43 -9.91 -6.71
CA LEU A 186 7.55 -9.19 -6.08
C LEU A 186 8.45 -8.54 -7.12
N ASP A 187 8.68 -9.17 -8.27
CA ASP A 187 9.48 -8.58 -9.36
C ASP A 187 8.82 -7.33 -9.92
N VAL A 188 7.50 -7.34 -10.11
CA VAL A 188 6.75 -6.13 -10.49
C VAL A 188 6.90 -5.04 -9.42
N MET A 189 6.79 -5.37 -8.13
CA MET A 189 6.94 -4.39 -7.05
C MET A 189 8.37 -3.83 -6.96
N LYS A 190 9.40 -4.66 -7.17
CA LYS A 190 10.81 -4.21 -7.26
C LYS A 190 11.01 -3.24 -8.43
N GLY A 191 10.44 -3.53 -9.61
CA GLY A 191 10.46 -2.61 -10.73
C GLY A 191 9.84 -1.25 -10.41
N LEU A 192 8.72 -1.22 -9.68
CA LEU A 192 8.10 0.03 -9.23
C LEU A 192 8.98 0.83 -8.26
N ALA A 193 9.69 0.15 -7.37
CA ALA A 193 10.61 0.77 -6.41
C ALA A 193 11.81 1.43 -7.11
N HIS A 194 12.43 0.72 -8.05
CA HIS A 194 13.67 1.16 -8.69
C HIS A 194 13.46 2.10 -9.88
N ASP A 195 12.56 1.73 -10.80
CA ASP A 195 12.45 2.42 -12.09
C ASP A 195 11.63 3.71 -12.02
N PHE A 196 10.66 3.77 -11.10
CA PHE A 196 9.69 4.87 -11.04
C PHE A 196 9.87 5.80 -9.84
N GLN A 197 10.80 5.49 -8.91
CA GLN A 197 10.97 6.22 -7.65
C GLN A 197 9.62 6.49 -6.96
N THR A 198 8.74 5.48 -7.01
CA THR A 198 7.40 5.57 -6.45
C THR A 198 7.49 5.49 -4.93
N THR A 199 6.90 6.43 -4.22
CA THR A 199 6.79 6.32 -2.77
C THR A 199 5.91 5.13 -2.41
N MET A 200 6.42 4.23 -1.58
CA MET A 200 5.72 2.99 -1.23
C MET A 200 5.72 2.75 0.27
N VAL A 201 4.56 2.34 0.81
CA VAL A 201 4.47 1.74 2.14
C VAL A 201 3.92 0.33 1.98
N VAL A 202 4.72 -0.65 2.35
CA VAL A 202 4.47 -2.07 2.06
C VAL A 202 4.38 -2.85 3.37
N VAL A 203 3.22 -3.39 3.68
CA VAL A 203 3.06 -4.40 4.72
C VAL A 203 3.34 -5.75 4.08
N THR A 204 4.34 -6.48 4.58
CA THR A 204 4.76 -7.74 3.97
C THR A 204 5.36 -8.71 4.98
N HIS A 205 5.29 -10.00 4.64
CA HIS A 205 6.02 -11.09 5.28
C HIS A 205 7.19 -11.59 4.40
N GLU A 206 7.40 -10.97 3.24
CA GLU A 206 8.47 -11.32 2.30
C GLU A 206 9.78 -10.63 2.71
N MET A 207 10.59 -11.27 3.54
CA MET A 207 11.83 -10.68 4.06
C MET A 207 12.86 -10.43 2.95
N GLY A 208 12.86 -11.26 1.89
CA GLY A 208 13.70 -11.05 0.71
C GLY A 208 13.38 -9.72 0.03
N PHE A 209 12.10 -9.43 -0.19
CA PHE A 209 11.67 -8.16 -0.75
C PHE A 209 12.07 -6.96 0.14
N ALA A 210 11.80 -7.06 1.45
CA ALA A 210 12.14 -5.99 2.38
C ALA A 210 13.66 -5.73 2.43
N ARG A 211 14.49 -6.76 2.26
CA ARG A 211 15.95 -6.65 2.23
C ARG A 211 16.48 -6.01 0.94
N GLU A 212 15.86 -6.32 -0.20
CA GLU A 212 16.36 -5.92 -1.52
C GLU A 212 15.78 -4.59 -2.00
N ALA A 213 14.53 -4.29 -1.67
CA ALA A 213 13.80 -3.17 -2.27
C ALA A 213 13.46 -2.03 -1.30
N ALA A 214 13.55 -2.24 0.03
CA ALA A 214 13.22 -1.19 0.99
C ALA A 214 14.41 -0.26 1.24
N ASP A 215 14.13 1.04 1.38
CA ASP A 215 15.06 2.02 1.95
C ASP A 215 15.08 1.92 3.48
N ARG A 216 13.93 1.59 4.06
CA ARG A 216 13.75 1.46 5.51
C ARG A 216 12.77 0.36 5.87
N VAL A 217 13.08 -0.35 6.95
CA VAL A 217 12.22 -1.41 7.51
C VAL A 217 11.77 -0.99 8.90
N LEU A 218 10.48 -1.21 9.19
CA LEU A 218 9.85 -0.91 10.47
C LEU A 218 9.31 -2.20 11.09
N MET A 219 9.59 -2.41 12.38
CA MET A 219 8.94 -3.45 13.18
C MET A 219 7.75 -2.87 13.93
N MET A 220 6.58 -3.45 13.70
CA MET A 220 5.38 -3.11 14.44
C MET A 220 4.97 -4.25 15.37
N ASP A 221 4.83 -3.94 16.66
CA ASP A 221 4.34 -4.89 17.67
C ASP A 221 3.38 -4.18 18.63
N ASP A 222 2.29 -4.88 19.01
CA ASP A 222 1.26 -4.39 19.93
C ASP A 222 0.82 -2.94 19.67
N GLY A 223 0.57 -2.59 18.42
CA GLY A 223 0.06 -1.26 18.01
C GLY A 223 1.10 -0.14 17.99
N ARG A 224 2.39 -0.43 18.11
CA ARG A 224 3.50 0.54 18.14
C ARG A 224 4.59 0.17 17.13
N ILE A 225 5.26 1.16 16.60
CA ILE A 225 6.56 0.96 15.93
C ILE A 225 7.60 0.85 17.03
N ILE A 226 8.23 -0.33 17.14
CA ILE A 226 9.22 -0.60 18.20
C ILE A 226 10.66 -0.47 17.71
N GLU A 227 10.88 -0.66 16.40
CA GLU A 227 12.20 -0.51 15.79
C GLU A 227 12.08 -0.04 14.35
N GLU A 228 13.05 0.77 13.91
CA GLU A 228 13.21 1.15 12.51
C GLU A 228 14.70 1.23 12.15
N GLY A 229 15.02 0.97 10.89
CA GLY A 229 16.39 1.05 10.38
C GLY A 229 16.50 0.71 8.91
N THR A 230 17.73 0.85 8.37
CA THR A 230 18.03 0.35 7.04
C THR A 230 17.90 -1.18 7.01
N PRO A 231 17.57 -1.78 5.84
CA PRO A 231 17.50 -3.25 5.73
C PRO A 231 18.75 -3.95 6.25
N GLU A 232 19.93 -3.44 5.90
CA GLU A 232 21.20 -4.02 6.36
C GLU A 232 21.26 -4.11 7.89
N HIS A 233 21.04 -2.96 8.59
CA HIS A 233 21.05 -2.94 10.05
C HIS A 233 19.95 -3.81 10.63
N PHE A 234 18.74 -3.69 10.12
CA PHE A 234 17.55 -4.36 10.63
C PHE A 234 17.67 -5.90 10.62
N PHE A 235 18.23 -6.47 9.54
CA PHE A 235 18.36 -7.91 9.37
C PHE A 235 19.67 -8.51 9.93
N THR A 236 20.69 -7.70 10.22
CA THR A 236 21.98 -8.21 10.73
C THR A 236 22.23 -7.88 12.20
N ALA A 237 21.75 -6.73 12.67
CA ALA A 237 22.00 -6.23 14.02
C ALA A 237 20.78 -5.53 14.62
N PRO A 238 19.61 -6.19 14.70
CA PRO A 238 18.41 -5.61 15.32
C PRO A 238 18.67 -5.30 16.78
N ARG A 239 18.14 -4.19 17.27
CA ARG A 239 18.35 -3.70 18.64
C ARG A 239 17.34 -4.30 19.59
N GLU A 240 16.06 -4.26 19.20
CA GLU A 240 14.97 -4.68 20.05
C GLU A 240 14.90 -6.21 20.16
N GLU A 241 14.76 -6.71 21.38
CA GLU A 241 14.69 -8.15 21.62
C GLU A 241 13.49 -8.80 20.92
N ARG A 242 12.38 -8.07 20.84
CA ARG A 242 11.18 -8.53 20.13
C ARG A 242 11.41 -8.68 18.63
N THR A 243 12.19 -7.76 18.03
CA THR A 243 12.60 -7.84 16.62
C THR A 243 13.48 -9.07 16.37
N LYS A 244 14.47 -9.33 17.25
CA LYS A 244 15.34 -10.51 17.16
C LYS A 244 14.53 -11.81 17.19
N GLN A 245 13.61 -11.92 18.18
CA GLN A 245 12.73 -13.09 18.30
C GLN A 245 11.86 -13.29 17.05
N PHE A 246 11.30 -12.20 16.52
CA PHE A 246 10.49 -12.25 15.32
C PHE A 246 11.28 -12.71 14.09
N LEU A 247 12.47 -12.15 13.88
CA LEU A 247 13.33 -12.52 12.76
C LEU A 247 13.84 -13.96 12.87
N ALA A 248 14.22 -14.41 14.07
CA ALA A 248 14.66 -15.78 14.30
C ALA A 248 13.56 -16.85 14.08
N ALA A 249 12.29 -16.45 14.12
CA ALA A 249 11.17 -17.33 13.85
C ALA A 249 10.81 -17.43 12.35
N ILE A 250 11.31 -16.51 11.51
CA ILE A 250 10.93 -16.42 10.09
C ILE A 250 12.11 -16.72 9.16
N LEU A 251 13.33 -16.40 9.57
CA LEU A 251 14.57 -16.66 8.83
C LEU A 251 15.16 -18.03 9.20
#